data_49d358ddaa62b41fd7e81c32fc3220bc
#
_entry.id   49d358ddaa62b41fd7e81c32fc3220bc
#
_cell.length_a   1.000
_cell.length_b   1.000
_cell.length_c   1.000
_cell.angle_alpha   90.00
_cell.angle_beta   90.00
_cell.angle_gamma   90.00
#
_symmetry.space_group_name_H-M   'P 1'
#
loop_
_entity.id
_entity.type
_entity.pdbx_description
1 polymer ?
#
loop_
_entity_poly.entity_id
_entity_poly.type
_entity_poly.pdbx_seq_one_letter_code
_entity_poly.pdbx_strand_id
1 'polypeptide(L)'
;MKALNKETAPKAQRPERIIQFGEGNFLRAFVDWIIYNMNQKTDFNSNVVVVQPIDKGMVDMLNAQDDLYHVNLQGLDKGETINSLTMIDVISRALNPYTQNDEFMKLAEQPEMRFVISNTTEAGIAFDPACKLTDTPASSYPGKLTQLLYHRFKTFNGDKSKGLIIFPCELIFLNGHKLKETIYQYIELWQLGDEFRAWFEEACGVYATLVDRIVPGFPRKDIAAIKEKIQYDDNLVVQAEIFHLWVIEAPQEVAEEFPADKAGLNVLFVPSEEPYHERKVTLLNGPHTVLSPVAYLSEVNIVRDACQHPIIGQYIHKVMFDELMETLNLPKNELKKFAEDVLERFNNPFVDHAVTSIMLNSFPKYQTRDLPGLKTYLKRKGELPKGLVLGLAAIITYYKGGTRADGTEIIPNDAPEIMQLLKDLWATGDTRKVAEGVLAAKDLIWGEHGDLNAIPGLTDMVTGFLNSIQEKGMLETVKSIL
;
A
#
# COMPACT_ATOMS: atom_id res chain seq x y z
N MET A 1 -18.07 -29.01 -11.55
CA MET A 1 -17.24 -27.91 -12.09
C MET A 1 -16.07 -28.52 -12.84
N LYS A 2 -15.56 -27.85 -13.86
CA LYS A 2 -14.36 -28.28 -14.60
C LYS A 2 -13.11 -27.86 -13.82
N ALA A 3 -12.03 -28.64 -13.88
CA ALA A 3 -10.74 -28.16 -13.44
C ALA A 3 -10.32 -26.95 -14.29
N LEU A 4 -9.71 -25.94 -13.68
CA LEU A 4 -9.17 -24.80 -14.43
C LEU A 4 -7.73 -25.12 -14.87
N ASN A 5 -7.54 -25.31 -16.16
CA ASN A 5 -6.25 -25.59 -16.78
C ASN A 5 -6.31 -25.28 -18.29
N LYS A 6 -5.18 -25.37 -19.01
CA LYS A 6 -5.09 -25.07 -20.45
C LYS A 6 -5.90 -26.02 -21.36
N GLU A 7 -6.35 -27.17 -20.86
CA GLU A 7 -7.21 -28.09 -21.62
C GLU A 7 -8.68 -27.66 -21.59
N THR A 8 -9.07 -26.93 -20.52
CA THR A 8 -10.46 -26.57 -20.25
C THR A 8 -10.75 -25.09 -20.45
N ALA A 9 -9.71 -24.24 -20.45
CA ALA A 9 -9.78 -22.81 -20.61
C ALA A 9 -8.69 -22.29 -21.56
N PRO A 10 -8.94 -21.22 -22.32
CA PRO A 10 -7.94 -20.63 -23.20
C PRO A 10 -6.77 -20.04 -22.41
N LYS A 11 -5.54 -20.31 -22.86
CA LYS A 11 -4.32 -19.69 -22.36
C LYS A 11 -3.53 -19.15 -23.54
N ALA A 12 -3.40 -17.83 -23.62
CA ALA A 12 -2.71 -17.19 -24.74
C ALA A 12 -1.20 -17.39 -24.67
N GLN A 13 -0.59 -17.63 -25.82
CA GLN A 13 0.87 -17.74 -25.96
C GLN A 13 1.40 -16.36 -26.40
N ARG A 14 2.27 -15.77 -25.58
CA ARG A 14 2.94 -14.48 -25.83
C ARG A 14 4.41 -14.60 -25.46
N PRO A 15 5.30 -13.73 -25.97
CA PRO A 15 6.70 -13.68 -25.54
C PRO A 15 6.84 -13.46 -24.02
N GLU A 16 7.77 -14.19 -23.40
CA GLU A 16 8.15 -13.96 -22.00
C GLU A 16 9.04 -12.73 -21.91
N ARG A 17 8.49 -11.60 -21.49
CA ARG A 17 9.22 -10.34 -21.39
C ARG A 17 9.34 -9.82 -19.95
N ILE A 18 8.67 -10.46 -19.00
CA ILE A 18 8.56 -10.00 -17.62
C ILE A 18 8.96 -11.10 -16.66
N ILE A 19 9.87 -10.81 -15.74
CA ILE A 19 10.19 -11.63 -14.56
C ILE A 19 9.47 -11.01 -13.37
N GLN A 20 8.66 -11.78 -12.66
CA GLN A 20 7.93 -11.32 -11.50
C GLN A 20 8.39 -12.07 -10.25
N PHE A 21 9.07 -11.38 -9.33
CA PHE A 21 9.41 -11.93 -8.02
C PHE A 21 8.25 -11.74 -7.04
N GLY A 22 7.55 -12.82 -6.79
CA GLY A 22 6.37 -12.87 -5.93
C GLY A 22 5.15 -13.44 -6.67
N GLU A 23 4.48 -14.36 -6.01
CA GLU A 23 3.30 -15.08 -6.48
C GLU A 23 2.06 -14.79 -5.65
N GLY A 24 2.18 -13.83 -4.71
CA GLY A 24 1.16 -13.49 -3.74
C GLY A 24 -0.09 -12.83 -4.34
N ASN A 25 -1.11 -12.71 -3.50
CA ASN A 25 -2.42 -12.14 -3.91
C ASN A 25 -2.29 -10.74 -4.51
N PHE A 26 -1.38 -9.92 -3.97
CA PHE A 26 -1.24 -8.53 -4.43
C PHE A 26 -0.79 -8.47 -5.89
N LEU A 27 0.34 -9.08 -6.26
CA LEU A 27 0.83 -9.03 -7.64
C LEU A 27 -0.16 -9.66 -8.62
N ARG A 28 -0.79 -10.78 -8.23
CA ARG A 28 -1.79 -11.45 -9.08
C ARG A 28 -3.02 -10.59 -9.37
N ALA A 29 -3.51 -9.83 -8.38
CA ALA A 29 -4.66 -8.97 -8.54
C ALA A 29 -4.31 -7.53 -8.92
N PHE A 30 -3.04 -7.15 -8.99
CA PHE A 30 -2.59 -5.82 -9.35
C PHE A 30 -1.77 -5.84 -10.63
N VAL A 31 -0.54 -6.36 -10.61
CA VAL A 31 0.38 -6.33 -11.75
C VAL A 31 -0.09 -7.25 -12.87
N ASP A 32 -0.41 -8.50 -12.59
CA ASP A 32 -0.86 -9.44 -13.61
C ASP A 32 -2.19 -9.00 -14.24
N TRP A 33 -3.09 -8.42 -13.44
CA TRP A 33 -4.32 -7.83 -13.93
C TRP A 33 -4.06 -6.59 -14.82
N ILE A 34 -3.07 -5.75 -14.48
CA ILE A 34 -2.64 -4.61 -15.31
C ILE A 34 -2.08 -5.13 -16.64
N ILE A 35 -1.18 -6.11 -16.61
CA ILE A 35 -0.58 -6.72 -17.80
C ILE A 35 -1.66 -7.36 -18.69
N TYR A 36 -2.63 -8.06 -18.09
CA TYR A 36 -3.79 -8.59 -18.81
C TYR A 36 -4.52 -7.48 -19.58
N ASN A 37 -4.84 -6.37 -18.92
CA ASN A 37 -5.52 -5.24 -19.56
C ASN A 37 -4.66 -4.58 -20.65
N MET A 38 -3.35 -4.44 -20.45
CA MET A 38 -2.42 -3.95 -21.47
C MET A 38 -2.42 -4.85 -22.70
N ASN A 39 -2.37 -6.16 -22.51
CA ASN A 39 -2.43 -7.14 -23.60
C ASN A 39 -3.76 -7.10 -24.37
N GLN A 40 -4.88 -6.70 -23.70
CA GLN A 40 -6.19 -6.60 -24.37
C GLN A 40 -6.38 -5.27 -25.10
N LYS A 41 -5.72 -4.20 -24.68
CA LYS A 41 -6.02 -2.82 -25.12
C LYS A 41 -4.89 -2.12 -25.85
N THR A 42 -3.70 -2.72 -25.86
CA THR A 42 -2.50 -2.20 -26.53
C THR A 42 -1.73 -3.33 -27.23
N ASP A 43 -0.69 -2.98 -27.98
CA ASP A 43 0.19 -3.95 -28.64
C ASP A 43 1.30 -4.50 -27.70
N PHE A 44 1.08 -4.50 -26.39
CA PHE A 44 2.10 -4.91 -25.40
C PHE A 44 2.54 -6.36 -25.56
N ASN A 45 1.61 -7.26 -25.81
CA ASN A 45 1.83 -8.66 -26.19
C ASN A 45 2.93 -9.36 -25.36
N SER A 46 2.76 -9.45 -24.05
CA SER A 46 3.78 -9.97 -23.12
C SER A 46 3.21 -10.95 -22.13
N ASN A 47 3.98 -12.00 -21.82
CA ASN A 47 3.73 -12.91 -20.70
C ASN A 47 4.73 -12.70 -19.57
N VAL A 48 4.35 -13.18 -18.40
CA VAL A 48 5.07 -13.11 -17.13
C VAL A 48 5.63 -14.49 -16.79
N VAL A 49 6.90 -14.54 -16.37
CA VAL A 49 7.46 -15.68 -15.64
C VAL A 49 7.49 -15.31 -14.16
N VAL A 50 6.71 -16.04 -13.37
CA VAL A 50 6.68 -15.84 -11.92
C VAL A 50 7.85 -16.57 -11.28
N VAL A 51 8.54 -15.93 -10.35
CA VAL A 51 9.66 -16.46 -9.59
C VAL A 51 9.35 -16.37 -8.10
N GLN A 52 9.28 -17.48 -7.43
CA GLN A 52 9.06 -17.57 -5.99
C GLN A 52 10.27 -17.01 -5.24
N PRO A 53 10.11 -15.96 -4.39
CA PRO A 53 11.26 -15.31 -3.77
C PRO A 53 11.88 -16.08 -2.60
N ILE A 54 11.12 -16.96 -1.95
CA ILE A 54 11.54 -17.78 -0.80
C ILE A 54 11.28 -19.27 -1.05
N ASP A 55 11.80 -20.17 -0.23
CA ASP A 55 11.71 -21.62 -0.42
C ASP A 55 10.28 -22.18 -0.35
N LYS A 56 9.39 -21.51 0.38
CA LYS A 56 7.98 -21.89 0.52
C LYS A 56 7.08 -20.82 -0.10
N GLY A 57 6.18 -21.22 -0.98
CA GLY A 57 5.28 -20.32 -1.66
C GLY A 57 4.18 -21.06 -2.43
N MET A 58 3.67 -20.43 -3.48
CA MET A 58 2.47 -20.88 -4.19
C MET A 58 2.75 -21.43 -5.60
N VAL A 59 4.01 -21.57 -6.01
CA VAL A 59 4.36 -21.99 -7.38
C VAL A 59 3.73 -23.34 -7.75
N ASP A 60 3.73 -24.32 -6.84
CA ASP A 60 3.09 -25.61 -7.10
C ASP A 60 1.59 -25.49 -7.32
N MET A 61 0.91 -24.58 -6.60
CA MET A 61 -0.52 -24.33 -6.78
C MET A 61 -0.82 -23.62 -8.11
N LEU A 62 0.04 -22.68 -8.51
CA LEU A 62 -0.06 -22.00 -9.81
C LEU A 62 0.10 -23.01 -10.95
N ASN A 63 1.18 -23.79 -10.93
CA ASN A 63 1.47 -24.78 -11.95
C ASN A 63 0.38 -25.87 -12.03
N ALA A 64 -0.28 -26.22 -10.91
CA ALA A 64 -1.38 -27.19 -10.89
C ALA A 64 -2.62 -26.71 -11.68
N GLN A 65 -2.78 -25.41 -11.90
CA GLN A 65 -3.84 -24.80 -12.72
C GLN A 65 -3.31 -24.23 -14.05
N ASP A 66 -2.13 -24.66 -14.50
CA ASP A 66 -1.43 -24.07 -15.65
C ASP A 66 -1.35 -22.53 -15.54
N ASP A 67 -1.16 -22.01 -14.31
CA ASP A 67 -1.04 -20.56 -13.97
C ASP A 67 -2.26 -19.70 -14.32
N LEU A 68 -3.41 -20.33 -14.57
CA LEU A 68 -4.68 -19.65 -14.80
C LEU A 68 -5.41 -19.40 -13.47
N TYR A 69 -6.04 -18.26 -13.32
CA TYR A 69 -6.87 -17.96 -12.16
C TYR A 69 -7.81 -16.78 -12.44
N HIS A 70 -8.78 -16.56 -11.56
CA HIS A 70 -9.71 -15.44 -11.68
C HIS A 70 -9.40 -14.34 -10.66
N VAL A 71 -9.48 -13.10 -11.12
CA VAL A 71 -9.55 -11.91 -10.27
C VAL A 71 -11.00 -11.48 -10.15
N ASN A 72 -11.49 -11.40 -8.92
CA ASN A 72 -12.81 -10.88 -8.57
C ASN A 72 -12.68 -9.43 -8.09
N LEU A 73 -13.07 -8.46 -8.92
CA LEU A 73 -13.07 -7.05 -8.57
C LEU A 73 -14.44 -6.64 -8.02
N GLN A 74 -14.42 -6.04 -6.84
CA GLN A 74 -15.64 -5.60 -6.14
C GLN A 74 -15.46 -4.18 -5.59
N GLY A 75 -16.48 -3.35 -5.72
CA GLY A 75 -16.46 -1.99 -5.17
C GLY A 75 -17.51 -1.09 -5.79
N LEU A 76 -17.31 0.20 -5.59
CA LEU A 76 -18.07 1.27 -6.25
C LEU A 76 -17.22 1.90 -7.36
N ASP A 77 -17.83 2.23 -8.47
CA ASP A 77 -17.31 3.10 -9.52
C ASP A 77 -18.39 4.11 -9.91
N LYS A 78 -18.17 5.37 -9.59
CA LYS A 78 -19.12 6.47 -9.81
C LYS A 78 -20.50 6.20 -9.20
N GLY A 79 -20.51 5.60 -8.00
CA GLY A 79 -21.72 5.24 -7.27
C GLY A 79 -22.41 3.95 -7.71
N GLU A 80 -21.94 3.30 -8.78
CA GLU A 80 -22.46 2.00 -9.22
C GLU A 80 -21.69 0.85 -8.56
N THR A 81 -22.43 -0.16 -8.10
CA THR A 81 -21.82 -1.38 -7.52
C THR A 81 -21.30 -2.27 -8.63
N ILE A 82 -20.01 -2.53 -8.62
CA ILE A 82 -19.34 -3.42 -9.56
C ILE A 82 -18.94 -4.71 -8.85
N ASN A 83 -19.19 -5.83 -9.53
CA ASN A 83 -18.72 -7.17 -9.13
C ASN A 83 -18.36 -7.93 -10.42
N SER A 84 -17.11 -7.91 -10.82
CA SER A 84 -16.61 -8.49 -12.07
C SER A 84 -15.59 -9.58 -11.82
N LEU A 85 -15.66 -10.64 -12.63
CA LEU A 85 -14.73 -11.75 -12.63
C LEU A 85 -13.99 -11.79 -13.95
N THR A 86 -12.65 -11.77 -13.88
CA THR A 86 -11.77 -11.81 -15.05
C THR A 86 -10.79 -12.97 -14.90
N MET A 87 -10.75 -13.85 -15.88
CA MET A 87 -9.74 -14.91 -15.95
C MET A 87 -8.41 -14.30 -16.42
N ILE A 88 -7.36 -14.51 -15.66
CA ILE A 88 -6.00 -14.04 -15.95
C ILE A 88 -5.21 -15.19 -16.58
N ASP A 89 -4.57 -14.90 -17.72
CA ASP A 89 -3.83 -15.85 -18.57
C ASP A 89 -2.42 -15.38 -18.92
N VAL A 90 -1.92 -14.38 -18.19
CA VAL A 90 -0.65 -13.73 -18.53
C VAL A 90 0.58 -14.43 -17.98
N ILE A 91 0.43 -15.30 -16.98
CA ILE A 91 1.55 -16.08 -16.45
C ILE A 91 1.81 -17.26 -17.37
N SER A 92 2.99 -17.29 -18.00
CA SER A 92 3.40 -18.42 -18.86
C SER A 92 3.74 -19.65 -18.05
N ARG A 93 4.52 -19.44 -16.98
CA ARG A 93 4.99 -20.46 -16.04
C ARG A 93 5.42 -19.84 -14.72
N ALA A 94 5.47 -20.64 -13.66
CA ALA A 94 5.97 -20.24 -12.35
C ALA A 94 7.14 -21.13 -11.93
N LEU A 95 8.21 -20.52 -11.38
CA LEU A 95 9.47 -21.19 -11.02
C LEU A 95 9.77 -21.04 -9.53
N ASN A 96 10.20 -22.13 -8.91
CA ASN A 96 10.81 -22.10 -7.59
C ASN A 96 12.35 -22.21 -7.74
N PRO A 97 13.12 -21.14 -7.55
CA PRO A 97 14.58 -21.15 -7.71
C PRO A 97 15.31 -22.14 -6.79
N TYR A 98 14.70 -22.50 -5.67
CA TYR A 98 15.31 -23.44 -4.72
C TYR A 98 15.35 -24.89 -5.24
N THR A 99 14.49 -25.22 -6.20
CA THR A 99 14.45 -26.53 -6.88
C THR A 99 14.73 -26.44 -8.37
N GLN A 100 14.66 -25.24 -8.96
CA GLN A 100 14.77 -24.99 -10.41
C GLN A 100 15.75 -23.84 -10.70
N ASN A 101 16.88 -23.76 -9.99
CA ASN A 101 17.81 -22.64 -10.12
C ASN A 101 18.34 -22.46 -11.55
N ASP A 102 18.62 -23.56 -12.25
CA ASP A 102 19.10 -23.49 -13.64
C ASP A 102 18.07 -22.87 -14.58
N GLU A 103 16.79 -23.23 -14.41
CA GLU A 103 15.70 -22.64 -15.21
C GLU A 103 15.48 -21.15 -14.85
N PHE A 104 15.64 -20.79 -13.57
CA PHE A 104 15.62 -19.41 -13.14
C PHE A 104 16.77 -18.59 -13.77
N MET A 105 17.98 -19.11 -13.74
CA MET A 105 19.13 -18.41 -14.33
C MET A 105 19.07 -18.29 -15.85
N LYS A 106 18.45 -19.25 -16.55
CA LYS A 106 18.19 -19.16 -18.00
C LYS A 106 17.28 -17.99 -18.40
N LEU A 107 16.52 -17.39 -17.47
CA LEU A 107 15.77 -16.17 -17.75
C LEU A 107 16.69 -15.01 -18.11
N ALA A 108 17.90 -14.98 -17.55
CA ALA A 108 18.91 -13.97 -17.91
C ALA A 108 19.41 -14.09 -19.35
N GLU A 109 19.30 -15.26 -19.98
CA GLU A 109 19.76 -15.56 -21.34
C GLU A 109 18.70 -15.24 -22.40
N GLN A 110 17.45 -14.94 -21.98
CA GLN A 110 16.36 -14.64 -22.91
C GLN A 110 16.50 -13.21 -23.47
N PRO A 111 16.70 -13.04 -24.79
CA PRO A 111 16.91 -11.73 -25.37
C PRO A 111 15.67 -10.81 -25.30
N GLU A 112 14.47 -11.39 -25.25
CA GLU A 112 13.18 -10.68 -25.18
C GLU A 112 12.85 -10.19 -23.76
N MET A 113 13.51 -10.73 -22.72
CA MET A 113 13.28 -10.34 -21.34
C MET A 113 13.64 -8.86 -21.15
N ARG A 114 12.68 -8.08 -20.64
CA ARG A 114 12.83 -6.63 -20.53
C ARG A 114 12.47 -6.06 -19.16
N PHE A 115 11.50 -6.66 -18.47
CA PHE A 115 10.98 -6.12 -17.21
C PHE A 115 11.23 -7.05 -16.05
N VAL A 116 11.49 -6.47 -14.88
CA VAL A 116 11.47 -7.16 -13.59
C VAL A 116 10.50 -6.41 -12.67
N ILE A 117 9.58 -7.15 -12.07
CA ILE A 117 8.61 -6.60 -11.14
C ILE A 117 8.67 -7.41 -9.85
N SER A 118 8.59 -6.77 -8.68
CA SER A 118 8.68 -7.48 -7.40
C SER A 118 7.69 -6.98 -6.37
N ASN A 119 7.28 -7.88 -5.49
CA ASN A 119 6.65 -7.58 -4.22
C ASN A 119 6.95 -8.72 -3.24
N THR A 120 8.08 -8.59 -2.56
CA THR A 120 8.68 -9.62 -1.70
C THR A 120 8.50 -9.31 -0.21
N THR A 121 7.55 -8.45 0.13
CA THR A 121 7.30 -7.83 1.43
C THR A 121 8.25 -6.67 1.79
N GLU A 122 7.93 -5.91 2.83
CA GLU A 122 8.76 -4.80 3.32
C GLU A 122 10.17 -5.24 3.76
N ALA A 123 10.29 -6.50 4.25
CA ALA A 123 11.57 -7.07 4.63
C ALA A 123 12.36 -7.68 3.44
N GLY A 124 11.75 -7.76 2.25
CA GLY A 124 12.35 -8.43 1.09
C GLY A 124 13.49 -7.67 0.43
N ILE A 125 13.48 -6.32 0.48
CA ILE A 125 14.59 -5.50 -0.02
C ILE A 125 15.60 -5.28 1.12
N ALA A 126 16.36 -6.33 1.44
CA ALA A 126 17.39 -6.30 2.47
C ALA A 126 18.71 -6.84 1.95
N PHE A 127 19.81 -6.24 2.42
CA PHE A 127 21.15 -6.73 2.17
C PHE A 127 21.50 -7.83 3.17
N ASP A 128 21.91 -8.99 2.66
CA ASP A 128 22.44 -10.11 3.45
C ASP A 128 23.93 -10.28 3.16
N PRO A 129 24.83 -9.87 4.06
CA PRO A 129 26.27 -9.97 3.85
C PRO A 129 26.79 -11.43 3.84
N ALA A 130 26.00 -12.40 4.27
CA ALA A 130 26.35 -13.82 4.22
C ALA A 130 26.04 -14.46 2.86
N CYS A 131 25.25 -13.78 2.02
CA CYS A 131 24.85 -14.26 0.69
C CYS A 131 26.05 -14.28 -0.26
N LYS A 132 26.24 -15.38 -0.97
CA LYS A 132 27.35 -15.59 -1.90
C LYS A 132 26.89 -15.59 -3.35
N LEU A 133 27.75 -15.10 -4.24
CA LEU A 133 27.49 -15.17 -5.70
C LEU A 133 27.27 -16.62 -6.19
N THR A 134 27.88 -17.59 -5.51
CA THR A 134 27.80 -19.01 -5.86
C THR A 134 26.64 -19.78 -5.22
N ASP A 135 25.81 -19.11 -4.40
CA ASP A 135 24.63 -19.73 -3.83
C ASP A 135 23.59 -20.05 -4.93
N THR A 136 22.88 -21.16 -4.78
CA THR A 136 21.93 -21.66 -5.80
C THR A 136 20.57 -21.96 -5.18
N PRO A 137 19.69 -20.94 -5.07
CA PRO A 137 19.86 -19.52 -5.40
C PRO A 137 20.50 -18.70 -4.27
N ALA A 138 20.81 -17.44 -4.52
CA ALA A 138 21.13 -16.45 -3.49
C ALA A 138 20.01 -16.40 -2.42
N SER A 139 20.36 -16.17 -1.15
CA SER A 139 19.40 -16.19 -0.03
C SER A 139 18.36 -15.08 -0.11
N SER A 140 18.78 -13.86 -0.47
CA SER A 140 17.90 -12.69 -0.55
C SER A 140 17.34 -12.44 -1.95
N TYR A 141 16.22 -11.73 -2.06
CA TYR A 141 15.67 -11.28 -3.35
C TYR A 141 16.64 -10.37 -4.10
N PRO A 142 17.22 -9.30 -3.51
CA PRO A 142 18.19 -8.47 -4.24
C PRO A 142 19.45 -9.24 -4.65
N GLY A 143 19.85 -10.25 -3.88
CA GLY A 143 20.94 -11.16 -4.25
C GLY A 143 20.60 -11.98 -5.49
N LYS A 144 19.41 -12.62 -5.54
CA LYS A 144 18.92 -13.34 -6.73
C LYS A 144 18.89 -12.46 -7.97
N LEU A 145 18.37 -11.22 -7.79
CA LEU A 145 18.30 -10.25 -8.88
C LEU A 145 19.69 -9.85 -9.36
N THR A 146 20.64 -9.61 -8.45
CA THR A 146 22.01 -9.28 -8.80
C THR A 146 22.72 -10.43 -9.53
N GLN A 147 22.52 -11.68 -9.09
CA GLN A 147 23.03 -12.87 -9.82
C GLN A 147 22.47 -12.90 -11.26
N LEU A 148 21.17 -12.69 -11.43
CA LEU A 148 20.51 -12.69 -12.74
C LEU A 148 21.02 -11.56 -13.63
N LEU A 149 21.16 -10.34 -13.11
CA LEU A 149 21.70 -9.19 -13.85
C LEU A 149 23.16 -9.43 -14.28
N TYR A 150 23.98 -9.99 -13.39
CA TYR A 150 25.38 -10.28 -13.69
C TYR A 150 25.52 -11.40 -14.73
N HIS A 151 24.68 -12.44 -14.65
CA HIS A 151 24.64 -13.50 -15.65
C HIS A 151 24.22 -12.93 -17.03
N ARG A 152 23.21 -12.06 -17.06
CA ARG A 152 22.75 -11.38 -18.27
C ARG A 152 23.83 -10.51 -18.91
N PHE A 153 24.53 -9.70 -18.10
CA PHE A 153 25.68 -8.91 -18.54
C PHE A 153 26.72 -9.78 -19.24
N LYS A 154 27.09 -10.92 -18.66
CA LYS A 154 28.05 -11.84 -19.25
C LYS A 154 27.52 -12.51 -20.52
N THR A 155 26.28 -12.96 -20.53
CA THR A 155 25.66 -13.63 -21.67
C THR A 155 25.64 -12.73 -22.91
N PHE A 156 25.34 -11.46 -22.73
CA PHE A 156 25.25 -10.51 -23.83
C PHE A 156 26.47 -9.59 -23.98
N ASN A 157 27.61 -9.94 -23.35
CA ASN A 157 28.88 -9.21 -23.43
C ASN A 157 28.74 -7.70 -23.17
N GLY A 158 27.92 -7.31 -22.21
CA GLY A 158 27.71 -5.91 -21.84
C GLY A 158 26.87 -5.10 -22.82
N ASP A 159 26.12 -5.74 -23.73
CA ASP A 159 25.20 -5.04 -24.62
C ASP A 159 24.16 -4.23 -23.81
N LYS A 160 24.22 -2.90 -23.96
CA LYS A 160 23.32 -1.98 -23.25
C LYS A 160 21.85 -2.13 -23.65
N SER A 161 21.57 -2.61 -24.86
CA SER A 161 20.20 -2.86 -25.32
C SER A 161 19.52 -4.01 -24.56
N LYS A 162 20.30 -4.80 -23.80
CA LYS A 162 19.84 -5.93 -23.00
C LYS A 162 19.64 -5.60 -21.51
N GLY A 163 19.77 -4.32 -21.15
CA GLY A 163 19.39 -3.85 -19.82
C GLY A 163 17.91 -4.10 -19.48
N LEU A 164 17.61 -4.15 -18.19
CA LEU A 164 16.26 -4.42 -17.68
C LEU A 164 15.64 -3.17 -17.03
N ILE A 165 14.33 -3.05 -17.13
CA ILE A 165 13.51 -2.08 -16.43
C ILE A 165 12.94 -2.78 -15.19
N ILE A 166 13.17 -2.22 -14.00
CA ILE A 166 12.88 -2.86 -12.72
C ILE A 166 11.91 -2.00 -11.92
N PHE A 167 10.74 -2.56 -11.58
CA PHE A 167 9.66 -1.93 -10.83
C PHE A 167 9.42 -2.68 -9.51
N PRO A 168 10.07 -2.33 -8.39
CA PRO A 168 9.70 -2.84 -7.08
C PRO A 168 8.34 -2.29 -6.65
N CYS A 169 7.47 -3.16 -6.10
CA CYS A 169 6.15 -2.82 -5.58
C CYS A 169 6.06 -3.03 -4.05
N GLU A 170 7.18 -3.21 -3.39
CA GLU A 170 7.26 -3.33 -1.93
C GLU A 170 6.82 -2.03 -1.25
N LEU A 171 6.13 -2.14 -0.10
CA LEU A 171 5.64 -0.99 0.67
C LEU A 171 6.77 -0.30 1.44
N ILE A 172 7.78 0.12 0.71
CA ILE A 172 8.94 0.88 1.19
C ILE A 172 8.96 2.20 0.45
N PHE A 173 9.07 3.31 1.19
CA PHE A 173 9.21 4.63 0.56
C PHE A 173 10.49 4.67 -0.28
N LEU A 174 10.37 5.13 -1.54
CA LEU A 174 11.46 5.13 -2.54
C LEU A 174 12.09 3.74 -2.73
N ASN A 175 11.25 2.70 -2.82
CA ASN A 175 11.65 1.30 -2.93
C ASN A 175 12.67 1.03 -4.05
N GLY A 176 12.57 1.71 -5.19
CA GLY A 176 13.53 1.62 -6.29
C GLY A 176 14.93 2.10 -5.91
N HIS A 177 15.02 3.21 -5.17
CA HIS A 177 16.30 3.73 -4.67
C HIS A 177 16.93 2.74 -3.69
N LYS A 178 16.11 2.19 -2.77
CA LYS A 178 16.58 1.19 -1.80
C LYS A 178 17.06 -0.09 -2.48
N LEU A 179 16.33 -0.58 -3.47
CA LEU A 179 16.74 -1.76 -4.24
C LEU A 179 18.04 -1.52 -5.00
N LYS A 180 18.17 -0.37 -5.67
CA LYS A 180 19.38 0.02 -6.39
C LYS A 180 20.59 0.08 -5.48
N GLU A 181 20.46 0.70 -4.31
CA GLU A 181 21.51 0.74 -3.28
C GLU A 181 21.91 -0.68 -2.84
N THR A 182 20.94 -1.56 -2.61
CA THR A 182 21.20 -2.95 -2.19
C THR A 182 21.91 -3.74 -3.30
N ILE A 183 21.59 -3.53 -4.57
CA ILE A 183 22.30 -4.14 -5.70
C ILE A 183 23.77 -3.66 -5.72
N TYR A 184 24.03 -2.38 -5.48
CA TYR A 184 25.42 -1.88 -5.40
C TYR A 184 26.21 -2.54 -4.26
N GLN A 185 25.57 -2.77 -3.10
CA GLN A 185 26.22 -3.49 -2.00
C GLN A 185 26.62 -4.93 -2.41
N TYR A 186 25.80 -5.62 -3.23
CA TYR A 186 26.17 -6.93 -3.77
C TYR A 186 27.24 -6.86 -4.86
N ILE A 187 27.25 -5.82 -5.71
CA ILE A 187 28.31 -5.59 -6.69
C ILE A 187 29.66 -5.48 -5.98
N GLU A 188 29.71 -4.75 -4.88
CA GLU A 188 30.93 -4.57 -4.06
C GLU A 188 31.29 -5.85 -3.30
N LEU A 189 30.32 -6.47 -2.60
CA LEU A 189 30.52 -7.70 -1.82
C LEU A 189 31.09 -8.83 -2.69
N TRP A 190 30.56 -9.00 -3.89
CA TRP A 190 30.93 -10.06 -4.81
C TRP A 190 32.03 -9.68 -5.81
N GLN A 191 32.55 -8.45 -5.72
CA GLN A 191 33.63 -7.91 -6.58
C GLN A 191 33.34 -8.11 -8.07
N LEU A 192 32.13 -7.72 -8.51
CA LEU A 192 31.65 -8.00 -9.87
C LEU A 192 32.32 -7.12 -10.95
N GLY A 193 33.10 -6.13 -10.57
CA GLY A 193 33.92 -5.29 -11.43
C GLY A 193 33.22 -4.03 -11.93
N ASP A 194 34.06 -3.06 -12.37
CA ASP A 194 33.58 -1.74 -12.80
C ASP A 194 32.78 -1.79 -14.12
N GLU A 195 33.11 -2.74 -15.00
CA GLU A 195 32.37 -2.89 -16.28
C GLU A 195 30.92 -3.31 -16.07
N PHE A 196 30.66 -4.24 -15.14
CA PHE A 196 29.30 -4.60 -14.79
C PHE A 196 28.57 -3.47 -14.08
N ARG A 197 29.26 -2.77 -13.16
CA ARG A 197 28.69 -1.60 -12.48
C ARG A 197 28.26 -0.53 -13.49
N ALA A 198 29.13 -0.19 -14.44
CA ALA A 198 28.83 0.79 -15.48
C ALA A 198 27.67 0.34 -16.38
N TRP A 199 27.64 -0.93 -16.77
CA TRP A 199 26.53 -1.48 -17.54
C TRP A 199 25.21 -1.41 -16.77
N PHE A 200 25.19 -1.77 -15.48
CA PHE A 200 24.02 -1.67 -14.63
C PHE A 200 23.50 -0.24 -14.52
N GLU A 201 24.38 0.73 -14.33
CA GLU A 201 24.05 2.15 -14.25
C GLU A 201 23.45 2.73 -15.54
N GLU A 202 24.00 2.32 -16.69
CA GLU A 202 23.66 2.92 -17.99
C GLU A 202 22.56 2.18 -18.74
N ALA A 203 22.44 0.86 -18.55
CA ALA A 203 21.53 0.01 -19.29
C ALA A 203 20.27 -0.38 -18.52
N CYS A 204 20.33 -0.44 -17.17
CA CYS A 204 19.21 -0.85 -16.35
C CYS A 204 18.52 0.35 -15.68
N GLY A 205 17.20 0.38 -15.73
CA GLY A 205 16.38 1.32 -14.99
C GLY A 205 15.81 0.68 -13.72
N VAL A 206 16.11 1.22 -12.53
CA VAL A 206 15.48 0.80 -11.26
C VAL A 206 14.66 1.97 -10.77
N TYR A 207 13.35 1.87 -10.88
CA TYR A 207 12.43 2.99 -10.68
C TYR A 207 11.62 2.80 -9.40
N ALA A 208 11.55 3.85 -8.58
CA ALA A 208 10.70 3.85 -7.39
C ALA A 208 9.22 3.79 -7.79
N THR A 209 8.42 3.05 -7.05
CA THR A 209 6.98 2.95 -7.32
C THR A 209 6.13 3.02 -6.07
N LEU A 210 4.98 3.65 -6.20
CA LEU A 210 3.92 3.67 -5.21
C LEU A 210 2.73 2.88 -5.75
N VAL A 211 2.33 1.84 -5.02
CA VAL A 211 1.18 1.01 -5.35
C VAL A 211 0.05 1.21 -4.36
N ASP A 212 -1.19 1.19 -4.85
CA ASP A 212 -2.39 1.28 -4.00
C ASP A 212 -3.55 0.50 -4.61
N ARG A 213 -3.90 -0.60 -4.00
CA ARG A 213 -5.10 -1.42 -4.19
C ARG A 213 -5.32 -2.27 -2.95
N ILE A 214 -6.52 -2.30 -2.42
CA ILE A 214 -6.89 -3.23 -1.35
C ILE A 214 -7.14 -4.61 -1.98
N VAL A 215 -6.35 -5.60 -1.52
CA VAL A 215 -6.44 -6.99 -1.99
C VAL A 215 -6.65 -7.90 -0.76
N PRO A 216 -7.91 -8.22 -0.40
CA PRO A 216 -8.21 -9.13 0.71
C PRO A 216 -7.70 -10.55 0.49
N GLY A 217 -7.46 -10.94 -0.76
CA GLY A 217 -6.92 -12.24 -1.14
C GLY A 217 -8.01 -13.26 -1.48
N PHE A 218 -7.81 -14.53 -1.07
CA PHE A 218 -8.73 -15.61 -1.41
C PHE A 218 -10.10 -15.46 -0.69
N PRO A 219 -11.23 -15.41 -1.43
CA PRO A 219 -12.56 -15.10 -0.89
C PRO A 219 -13.19 -16.32 -0.20
N ARG A 220 -12.68 -16.73 0.96
CA ARG A 220 -13.10 -17.96 1.67
C ARG A 220 -14.60 -18.09 1.91
N LYS A 221 -15.29 -16.95 2.17
CA LYS A 221 -16.73 -16.94 2.44
C LYS A 221 -17.58 -17.13 1.17
N ASP A 222 -17.09 -16.57 0.05
CA ASP A 222 -17.86 -16.45 -1.19
C ASP A 222 -17.39 -17.44 -2.28
N ILE A 223 -16.34 -18.22 -2.01
CA ILE A 223 -15.68 -19.05 -3.02
C ILE A 223 -16.65 -20.05 -3.70
N ALA A 224 -17.59 -20.62 -2.95
CA ALA A 224 -18.55 -21.56 -3.52
C ALA A 224 -19.44 -20.89 -4.59
N ALA A 225 -19.97 -19.70 -4.29
CA ALA A 225 -20.78 -18.92 -5.23
C ALA A 225 -19.96 -18.42 -6.43
N ILE A 226 -18.69 -18.04 -6.20
CA ILE A 226 -17.79 -17.63 -7.27
C ILE A 226 -17.52 -18.80 -8.21
N LYS A 227 -17.15 -19.97 -7.70
CA LYS A 227 -16.91 -21.18 -8.49
C LYS A 227 -18.14 -21.61 -9.30
N GLU A 228 -19.34 -21.48 -8.71
CA GLU A 228 -20.59 -21.74 -9.42
C GLU A 228 -20.79 -20.75 -10.59
N LYS A 229 -20.46 -19.46 -10.38
CA LYS A 229 -20.59 -18.42 -11.41
C LYS A 229 -19.58 -18.62 -12.56
N ILE A 230 -18.31 -18.92 -12.25
CA ILE A 230 -17.26 -19.12 -13.27
C ILE A 230 -17.31 -20.52 -13.91
N GLN A 231 -17.98 -21.50 -13.31
CA GLN A 231 -18.06 -22.91 -13.73
C GLN A 231 -16.71 -23.66 -13.73
N TYR A 232 -15.70 -23.14 -13.03
CA TYR A 232 -14.39 -23.75 -12.83
C TYR A 232 -14.10 -24.00 -11.36
N ASP A 233 -13.33 -25.05 -11.08
CA ASP A 233 -12.74 -25.30 -9.76
C ASP A 233 -11.43 -24.52 -9.63
N ASP A 234 -11.53 -23.24 -9.39
CA ASP A 234 -10.40 -22.33 -9.24
C ASP A 234 -10.04 -22.17 -7.76
N ASN A 235 -8.87 -22.65 -7.38
CA ASN A 235 -8.34 -22.57 -6.01
C ASN A 235 -7.40 -21.37 -5.79
N LEU A 236 -7.26 -20.52 -6.80
CA LEU A 236 -6.39 -19.36 -6.82
C LEU A 236 -7.16 -18.03 -6.99
N VAL A 237 -8.48 -18.05 -6.91
CA VAL A 237 -9.28 -16.82 -7.00
C VAL A 237 -8.72 -15.75 -6.06
N VAL A 238 -8.55 -14.55 -6.58
CA VAL A 238 -8.12 -13.39 -5.78
C VAL A 238 -9.20 -12.31 -5.82
N GLN A 239 -9.62 -11.88 -4.64
CA GLN A 239 -10.52 -10.74 -4.49
C GLN A 239 -9.72 -9.46 -4.33
N ALA A 240 -10.15 -8.40 -5.02
CA ALA A 240 -9.59 -7.06 -4.90
C ALA A 240 -10.65 -5.98 -5.09
N GLU A 241 -10.36 -4.77 -4.61
CA GLU A 241 -11.17 -3.60 -4.93
C GLU A 241 -10.98 -3.18 -6.39
N ILE A 242 -11.92 -2.38 -6.91
CA ILE A 242 -11.86 -1.83 -8.27
C ILE A 242 -10.75 -0.78 -8.38
N PHE A 243 -10.62 0.07 -7.36
CA PHE A 243 -9.59 1.11 -7.34
C PHE A 243 -8.21 0.48 -7.49
N HIS A 244 -7.39 1.11 -8.30
CA HIS A 244 -5.97 0.81 -8.42
C HIS A 244 -5.22 2.10 -8.72
N LEU A 245 -4.01 2.20 -8.21
CA LEU A 245 -3.08 3.28 -8.52
C LEU A 245 -1.67 2.72 -8.53
N TRP A 246 -0.96 2.96 -9.62
CA TRP A 246 0.47 2.70 -9.72
C TRP A 246 1.18 3.97 -10.15
N VAL A 247 1.95 4.58 -9.27
CA VAL A 247 2.82 5.71 -9.59
C VAL A 247 4.22 5.17 -9.81
N ILE A 248 4.82 5.48 -10.92
CA ILE A 248 6.15 5.01 -11.32
C ILE A 248 7.02 6.26 -11.55
N GLU A 249 8.07 6.41 -10.74
CA GLU A 249 9.05 7.47 -10.88
C GLU A 249 10.02 7.15 -12.01
N ALA A 250 9.58 7.40 -13.25
CA ALA A 250 10.35 7.04 -14.43
C ALA A 250 10.18 8.07 -15.56
N PRO A 251 11.15 8.16 -16.48
CA PRO A 251 11.02 9.00 -17.65
C PRO A 251 9.93 8.48 -18.61
N GLN A 252 9.41 9.37 -19.46
CA GLN A 252 8.27 9.07 -20.34
C GLN A 252 8.56 7.95 -21.36
N GLU A 253 9.80 7.74 -21.72
CA GLU A 253 10.23 6.66 -22.62
C GLU A 253 9.90 5.27 -22.05
N VAL A 254 9.89 5.14 -20.73
CA VAL A 254 9.49 3.90 -20.05
C VAL A 254 8.00 3.62 -20.25
N ALA A 255 7.16 4.66 -20.27
CA ALA A 255 5.73 4.52 -20.56
C ALA A 255 5.46 4.06 -22.01
N GLU A 256 6.36 4.34 -22.94
CA GLU A 256 6.24 3.83 -24.31
C GLU A 256 6.46 2.32 -24.37
N GLU A 257 7.39 1.80 -23.55
CA GLU A 257 7.66 0.36 -23.46
C GLU A 257 6.67 -0.39 -22.56
N PHE A 258 6.08 0.29 -21.54
CA PHE A 258 5.09 -0.26 -20.60
C PHE A 258 3.80 0.56 -20.64
N PRO A 259 2.95 0.42 -21.68
CA PRO A 259 1.86 1.34 -22.02
C PRO A 259 0.61 1.15 -21.16
N ALA A 260 0.75 1.11 -19.84
CA ALA A 260 -0.36 0.91 -18.92
C ALA A 260 -1.31 2.12 -18.87
N ASP A 261 -0.79 3.33 -19.01
CA ASP A 261 -1.56 4.57 -19.15
C ASP A 261 -2.42 4.55 -20.43
N LYS A 262 -1.87 4.08 -21.55
CA LYS A 262 -2.59 3.94 -22.82
C LYS A 262 -3.69 2.87 -22.78
N ALA A 263 -3.57 1.89 -21.87
CA ALA A 263 -4.62 0.91 -21.62
C ALA A 263 -5.81 1.48 -20.83
N GLY A 264 -5.77 2.77 -20.45
CA GLY A 264 -6.80 3.45 -19.67
C GLY A 264 -6.79 3.05 -18.19
N LEU A 265 -5.64 2.61 -17.68
CA LEU A 265 -5.44 2.25 -16.30
C LEU A 265 -4.92 3.45 -15.49
N ASN A 266 -5.15 3.44 -14.19
CA ASN A 266 -4.66 4.48 -13.29
C ASN A 266 -3.18 4.20 -12.94
N VAL A 267 -2.33 4.29 -13.96
CA VAL A 267 -0.87 4.16 -13.87
C VAL A 267 -0.26 5.46 -14.34
N LEU A 268 0.59 6.05 -13.51
CA LEU A 268 1.17 7.36 -13.73
C LEU A 268 2.70 7.23 -13.82
N PHE A 269 3.28 7.79 -14.89
CA PHE A 269 4.72 7.96 -15.01
C PHE A 269 5.07 9.41 -14.67
N VAL A 270 5.87 9.59 -13.64
CA VAL A 270 6.10 10.89 -13.02
C VAL A 270 7.59 11.14 -12.76
N PRO A 271 8.02 12.40 -12.67
CA PRO A 271 9.42 12.72 -12.35
C PRO A 271 9.77 12.48 -10.87
N SER A 272 8.79 12.43 -9.96
CA SER A 272 8.96 12.08 -8.55
C SER A 272 7.69 11.46 -7.98
N GLU A 273 7.81 10.38 -7.22
CA GLU A 273 6.68 9.76 -6.51
C GLU A 273 6.33 10.46 -5.20
N GLU A 274 7.25 11.25 -4.62
CA GLU A 274 7.08 11.87 -3.30
C GLU A 274 5.76 12.64 -3.12
N PRO A 275 5.31 13.50 -4.07
CA PRO A 275 4.04 14.21 -3.91
C PRO A 275 2.82 13.27 -3.88
N TYR A 276 2.89 12.14 -4.56
CA TYR A 276 1.83 11.14 -4.60
C TYR A 276 1.82 10.28 -3.35
N HIS A 277 3.00 9.97 -2.81
CA HIS A 277 3.14 9.33 -1.50
C HIS A 277 2.57 10.24 -0.41
N GLU A 278 2.96 11.51 -0.37
CA GLU A 278 2.41 12.50 0.55
C GLU A 278 0.87 12.58 0.42
N ARG A 279 0.34 12.67 -0.81
CA ARG A 279 -1.10 12.64 -1.07
C ARG A 279 -1.79 11.42 -0.49
N LYS A 280 -1.23 10.22 -0.70
CA LYS A 280 -1.79 8.96 -0.18
C LYS A 280 -1.79 8.96 1.35
N VAL A 281 -0.67 9.30 1.98
CA VAL A 281 -0.55 9.35 3.44
C VAL A 281 -1.55 10.35 4.02
N THR A 282 -1.66 11.52 3.42
CA THR A 282 -2.48 12.63 3.92
C THR A 282 -3.97 12.41 3.66
N LEU A 283 -4.40 12.03 2.44
CA LEU A 283 -5.82 11.97 2.06
C LEU A 283 -6.46 10.59 2.19
N LEU A 284 -5.69 9.51 2.33
CA LEU A 284 -6.23 8.18 2.61
C LEU A 284 -5.97 7.78 4.07
N ASN A 285 -4.71 7.80 4.50
CA ASN A 285 -4.34 7.28 5.81
C ASN A 285 -4.68 8.26 6.95
N GLY A 286 -4.54 9.57 6.73
CA GLY A 286 -4.87 10.61 7.70
C GLY A 286 -6.34 10.56 8.13
N PRO A 287 -7.31 10.70 7.20
CA PRO A 287 -8.74 10.59 7.54
C PRO A 287 -9.11 9.30 8.27
N HIS A 288 -8.55 8.16 7.88
CA HIS A 288 -8.74 6.90 8.60
C HIS A 288 -8.32 7.00 10.07
N THR A 289 -7.18 7.66 10.34
CA THR A 289 -6.61 7.78 11.69
C THR A 289 -7.51 8.60 12.60
N VAL A 290 -8.08 9.71 12.13
CA VAL A 290 -8.89 10.60 12.94
C VAL A 290 -10.37 10.23 12.97
N LEU A 291 -10.91 9.66 11.88
CA LEU A 291 -12.31 9.22 11.84
C LEU A 291 -12.57 8.02 12.74
N SER A 292 -11.60 7.09 12.85
CA SER A 292 -11.81 5.82 13.54
C SER A 292 -12.14 5.99 15.02
N PRO A 293 -11.40 6.76 15.84
CA PRO A 293 -11.77 7.00 17.23
C PRO A 293 -13.06 7.83 17.36
N VAL A 294 -13.32 8.78 16.45
CA VAL A 294 -14.57 9.55 16.43
C VAL A 294 -15.76 8.62 16.18
N ALA A 295 -15.66 7.74 15.19
CA ALA A 295 -16.72 6.76 14.88
C ALA A 295 -16.90 5.78 16.05
N TYR A 296 -15.81 5.20 16.54
CA TYR A 296 -15.86 4.23 17.63
C TYR A 296 -16.51 4.78 18.91
N LEU A 297 -16.12 5.99 19.32
CA LEU A 297 -16.68 6.68 20.47
C LEU A 297 -18.14 7.15 20.25
N SER A 298 -18.61 7.11 19.01
CA SER A 298 -19.98 7.37 18.59
C SER A 298 -20.77 6.08 18.29
N GLU A 299 -20.29 4.92 18.76
CA GLU A 299 -20.91 3.60 18.59
C GLU A 299 -21.00 3.09 17.14
N VAL A 300 -20.19 3.66 16.23
CA VAL A 300 -20.08 3.21 14.85
C VAL A 300 -18.82 2.38 14.69
N ASN A 301 -18.95 1.15 14.17
CA ASN A 301 -17.90 0.14 14.25
C ASN A 301 -17.15 -0.11 12.93
N ILE A 302 -17.69 0.31 11.79
CA ILE A 302 -17.05 0.15 10.47
C ILE A 302 -16.97 1.46 9.70
N VAL A 303 -15.95 1.59 8.87
CA VAL A 303 -15.64 2.82 8.12
C VAL A 303 -16.80 3.24 7.22
N ARG A 304 -17.42 2.30 6.51
CA ARG A 304 -18.57 2.57 5.63
C ARG A 304 -19.72 3.25 6.38
N ASP A 305 -20.10 2.69 7.53
CA ASP A 305 -21.21 3.23 8.32
C ASP A 305 -20.85 4.61 8.89
N ALA A 306 -19.58 4.85 9.22
CA ALA A 306 -19.09 6.17 9.63
C ALA A 306 -19.22 7.19 8.49
N CYS A 307 -18.86 6.83 7.27
CA CYS A 307 -19.01 7.72 6.10
C CYS A 307 -20.47 8.02 5.78
N GLN A 308 -21.37 7.06 5.97
CA GLN A 308 -22.82 7.22 5.74
C GLN A 308 -23.54 7.89 6.90
N HIS A 309 -22.92 8.00 8.07
CA HIS A 309 -23.52 8.64 9.24
C HIS A 309 -23.68 10.16 9.00
N PRO A 310 -24.85 10.77 9.23
CA PRO A 310 -25.14 12.16 8.85
C PRO A 310 -24.17 13.21 9.43
N ILE A 311 -23.64 12.99 10.63
CA ILE A 311 -22.72 13.91 11.31
C ILE A 311 -21.28 13.51 11.06
N ILE A 312 -20.93 12.22 11.22
CA ILE A 312 -19.54 11.75 11.04
C ILE A 312 -19.11 11.87 9.58
N GLY A 313 -20.02 11.64 8.62
CA GLY A 313 -19.75 11.84 7.19
C GLY A 313 -19.38 13.30 6.86
N GLN A 314 -20.05 14.28 7.48
CA GLN A 314 -19.68 15.70 7.33
C GLN A 314 -18.32 16.01 7.97
N TYR A 315 -18.02 15.40 9.12
CA TYR A 315 -16.72 15.52 9.77
C TYR A 315 -15.59 14.97 8.88
N ILE A 316 -15.78 13.79 8.29
CA ILE A 316 -14.80 13.21 7.37
C ILE A 316 -14.59 14.12 6.17
N HIS A 317 -15.67 14.62 5.57
CA HIS A 317 -15.59 15.57 4.45
C HIS A 317 -14.80 16.82 4.83
N LYS A 318 -15.11 17.44 5.97
CA LYS A 318 -14.38 18.61 6.47
C LYS A 318 -12.88 18.33 6.64
N VAL A 319 -12.52 17.23 7.30
CA VAL A 319 -11.11 16.86 7.50
C VAL A 319 -10.40 16.68 6.16
N MET A 320 -11.02 15.99 5.20
CA MET A 320 -10.38 15.67 3.92
C MET A 320 -10.26 16.90 3.01
N PHE A 321 -11.37 17.63 2.80
CA PHE A 321 -11.44 18.67 1.76
C PHE A 321 -11.09 20.07 2.26
N ASP A 322 -11.46 20.40 3.51
CA ASP A 322 -11.26 21.75 4.04
C ASP A 322 -9.94 21.88 4.81
N GLU A 323 -9.41 20.76 5.35
CA GLU A 323 -8.20 20.78 6.17
C GLU A 323 -7.01 20.10 5.48
N LEU A 324 -7.02 18.79 5.27
CA LEU A 324 -5.87 18.03 4.75
C LEU A 324 -5.54 18.37 3.29
N MET A 325 -6.54 18.47 2.41
CA MET A 325 -6.30 18.80 1.00
C MET A 325 -5.63 20.17 0.82
N GLU A 326 -5.89 21.12 1.72
CA GLU A 326 -5.28 22.45 1.71
C GLU A 326 -3.79 22.46 2.13
N THR A 327 -3.26 21.32 2.60
CA THR A 327 -1.86 21.18 3.01
C THR A 327 -0.95 20.63 1.92
N LEU A 328 -1.51 20.09 0.85
CA LEU A 328 -0.78 19.46 -0.25
C LEU A 328 -0.44 20.42 -1.39
N ASN A 329 0.54 20.03 -2.23
CA ASN A 329 1.09 20.86 -3.30
C ASN A 329 0.70 20.40 -4.72
N LEU A 330 0.02 19.26 -4.87
CA LEU A 330 -0.48 18.80 -6.17
C LEU A 330 -1.65 19.67 -6.67
N PRO A 331 -1.97 19.65 -7.97
CA PRO A 331 -3.10 20.39 -8.53
C PRO A 331 -4.42 20.06 -7.81
N LYS A 332 -5.20 21.09 -7.49
CA LYS A 332 -6.44 20.93 -6.69
C LYS A 332 -7.45 19.95 -7.30
N ASN A 333 -7.56 19.90 -8.63
CA ASN A 333 -8.44 18.96 -9.33
C ASN A 333 -7.99 17.51 -9.14
N GLU A 334 -6.69 17.24 -9.13
CA GLU A 334 -6.15 15.90 -8.87
C GLU A 334 -6.35 15.49 -7.41
N LEU A 335 -6.09 16.42 -6.46
CA LEU A 335 -6.32 16.18 -5.04
C LEU A 335 -7.79 15.88 -4.75
N LYS A 336 -8.70 16.69 -5.34
CA LYS A 336 -10.14 16.53 -5.20
C LYS A 336 -10.60 15.17 -5.73
N LYS A 337 -10.17 14.84 -6.96
CA LYS A 337 -10.50 13.52 -7.54
C LYS A 337 -10.01 12.38 -6.66
N PHE A 338 -8.77 12.43 -6.17
CA PHE A 338 -8.25 11.40 -5.30
C PHE A 338 -9.03 11.29 -3.98
N ALA A 339 -9.40 12.42 -3.37
CA ALA A 339 -10.21 12.43 -2.15
C ALA A 339 -11.62 11.84 -2.39
N GLU A 340 -12.25 12.13 -3.53
CA GLU A 340 -13.52 11.52 -3.96
C GLU A 340 -13.38 10.01 -4.16
N ASP A 341 -12.33 9.56 -4.84
CA ASP A 341 -12.03 8.13 -5.02
C ASP A 341 -11.82 7.42 -3.66
N VAL A 342 -11.16 8.08 -2.71
CA VAL A 342 -10.98 7.55 -1.33
C VAL A 342 -12.33 7.42 -0.61
N LEU A 343 -13.23 8.40 -0.73
CA LEU A 343 -14.57 8.30 -0.13
C LEU A 343 -15.40 7.17 -0.75
N GLU A 344 -15.29 6.93 -2.06
CA GLU A 344 -15.93 5.75 -2.70
C GLU A 344 -15.38 4.44 -2.13
N ARG A 345 -14.06 4.34 -1.91
CA ARG A 345 -13.42 3.18 -1.27
C ARG A 345 -13.90 2.98 0.16
N PHE A 346 -14.05 4.05 0.94
CA PHE A 346 -14.59 3.98 2.30
C PHE A 346 -16.04 3.49 2.32
N ASN A 347 -16.82 3.81 1.31
CA ASN A 347 -18.20 3.39 1.13
C ASN A 347 -18.36 2.02 0.45
N ASN A 348 -17.28 1.27 0.19
CA ASN A 348 -17.34 -0.01 -0.50
C ASN A 348 -18.25 -1.02 0.23
N PRO A 349 -19.38 -1.48 -0.38
CA PRO A 349 -20.34 -2.36 0.27
C PRO A 349 -19.82 -3.78 0.51
N PHE A 350 -18.71 -4.15 -0.12
CA PHE A 350 -18.11 -5.48 0.00
C PHE A 350 -17.03 -5.56 1.10
N VAL A 351 -16.72 -4.45 1.76
CA VAL A 351 -15.65 -4.39 2.78
C VAL A 351 -16.21 -3.85 4.10
N ASP A 352 -16.25 -4.69 5.11
CA ASP A 352 -16.54 -4.29 6.49
C ASP A 352 -15.22 -3.96 7.21
N HIS A 353 -14.69 -2.77 6.95
CA HIS A 353 -13.44 -2.33 7.56
C HIS A 353 -13.68 -1.85 8.99
N ALA A 354 -13.32 -2.69 9.97
CA ALA A 354 -13.50 -2.38 11.38
C ALA A 354 -12.61 -1.20 11.79
N VAL A 355 -13.21 -0.17 12.40
CA VAL A 355 -12.44 1.00 12.90
C VAL A 355 -11.41 0.61 13.95
N THR A 356 -11.67 -0.42 14.75
CA THR A 356 -10.75 -0.94 15.75
C THR A 356 -9.44 -1.48 15.16
N SER A 357 -9.47 -2.03 13.95
CA SER A 357 -8.24 -2.48 13.27
C SER A 357 -7.34 -1.31 12.85
N ILE A 358 -7.95 -0.14 12.60
CA ILE A 358 -7.24 1.09 12.27
C ILE A 358 -6.65 1.73 13.52
N MET A 359 -7.33 1.61 14.66
CA MET A 359 -6.98 2.28 15.91
C MET A 359 -5.80 1.64 16.67
N LEU A 360 -5.26 0.52 16.20
CA LEU A 360 -4.01 -0.03 16.74
C LEU A 360 -2.86 0.96 16.55
N ASN A 361 -2.10 1.27 17.60
CA ASN A 361 -0.96 2.19 17.58
C ASN A 361 -1.38 3.57 16.99
N SER A 362 -2.39 4.22 17.56
CA SER A 362 -2.97 5.45 17.02
C SER A 362 -2.02 6.64 17.06
N PHE A 363 -1.19 6.76 18.10
CA PHE A 363 -0.28 7.91 18.26
C PHE A 363 0.82 7.94 17.19
N PRO A 364 1.57 6.86 16.91
CA PRO A 364 2.52 6.83 15.80
C PRO A 364 1.87 7.14 14.43
N LYS A 365 0.63 6.70 14.23
CA LYS A 365 -0.13 7.01 13.01
C LYS A 365 -0.48 8.49 12.92
N TYR A 366 -0.99 9.09 13.99
CA TYR A 366 -1.28 10.52 14.00
C TYR A 366 -0.02 11.36 13.79
N GLN A 367 1.09 11.00 14.45
CA GLN A 367 2.38 11.64 14.31
C GLN A 367 2.84 11.71 12.84
N THR A 368 2.71 10.60 12.11
CA THR A 368 3.24 10.49 10.75
C THR A 368 2.25 10.94 9.66
N ARG A 369 0.95 10.87 9.91
CA ARG A 369 -0.10 11.08 8.90
C ARG A 369 -0.81 12.42 9.01
N ASP A 370 -1.08 12.89 10.24
CA ASP A 370 -1.95 14.03 10.51
C ASP A 370 -1.21 15.24 11.08
N LEU A 371 -0.22 15.03 11.94
CA LEU A 371 0.55 16.12 12.55
C LEU A 371 1.30 16.99 11.53
N PRO A 372 1.92 16.46 10.46
CA PRO A 372 2.51 17.28 9.41
C PRO A 372 1.46 18.19 8.72
N GLY A 373 0.27 17.64 8.45
CA GLY A 373 -0.87 18.37 7.91
C GLY A 373 -1.34 19.48 8.85
N LEU A 374 -1.51 19.19 10.14
CA LEU A 374 -1.88 20.16 11.16
C LEU A 374 -0.91 21.35 11.18
N LYS A 375 0.40 21.08 11.22
CA LYS A 375 1.44 22.14 11.22
C LYS A 375 1.42 22.95 9.92
N THR A 376 1.26 22.29 8.78
CA THR A 376 1.20 22.95 7.48
C THR A 376 -0.06 23.80 7.34
N TYR A 377 -1.21 23.30 7.80
CA TYR A 377 -2.47 24.06 7.82
C TYR A 377 -2.35 25.33 8.67
N LEU A 378 -1.85 25.19 9.91
CA LEU A 378 -1.60 26.34 10.79
C LEU A 378 -0.69 27.37 10.14
N LYS A 379 0.40 26.91 9.51
CA LYS A 379 1.32 27.83 8.79
C LYS A 379 0.65 28.53 7.62
N ARG A 380 -0.24 27.87 6.87
CA ARG A 380 -0.88 28.42 5.67
C ARG A 380 -2.09 29.30 5.99
N LYS A 381 -2.88 28.92 7.00
CA LYS A 381 -4.17 29.56 7.32
C LYS A 381 -4.11 30.48 8.54
N GLY A 382 -3.10 30.34 9.40
CA GLY A 382 -2.97 31.11 10.64
C GLY A 382 -3.90 30.66 11.77
N GLU A 383 -4.58 29.52 11.61
CA GLU A 383 -5.49 28.92 12.58
C GLU A 383 -5.32 27.41 12.64
N LEU A 384 -5.73 26.79 13.75
CA LEU A 384 -5.67 25.33 13.90
C LEU A 384 -6.81 24.63 13.15
N PRO A 385 -6.53 23.50 12.47
CA PRO A 385 -7.55 22.68 11.82
C PRO A 385 -8.37 21.94 12.88
N LYS A 386 -9.60 22.39 13.11
CA LYS A 386 -10.46 21.91 14.19
C LYS A 386 -10.77 20.41 14.09
N GLY A 387 -10.93 19.91 12.87
CA GLY A 387 -11.21 18.48 12.63
C GLY A 387 -10.03 17.58 13.01
N LEU A 388 -8.81 17.97 12.63
CA LEU A 388 -7.61 17.22 13.01
C LEU A 388 -7.34 17.28 14.51
N VAL A 389 -7.55 18.43 15.14
CA VAL A 389 -7.38 18.57 16.60
C VAL A 389 -8.46 17.79 17.36
N LEU A 390 -9.71 17.77 16.89
CA LEU A 390 -10.76 16.92 17.45
C LEU A 390 -10.40 15.42 17.29
N GLY A 391 -9.84 15.01 16.16
CA GLY A 391 -9.34 13.66 15.95
C GLY A 391 -8.28 13.25 16.98
N LEU A 392 -7.34 14.17 17.30
CA LEU A 392 -6.35 13.94 18.36
C LEU A 392 -7.01 13.81 19.75
N ALA A 393 -7.97 14.69 20.07
CA ALA A 393 -8.71 14.60 21.33
C ALA A 393 -9.53 13.29 21.41
N ALA A 394 -10.08 12.81 20.30
CA ALA A 394 -10.76 11.51 20.23
C ALA A 394 -9.80 10.34 20.46
N ILE A 395 -8.59 10.37 19.90
CA ILE A 395 -7.53 9.39 20.20
C ILE A 395 -7.23 9.40 21.70
N ILE A 396 -6.93 10.56 22.28
CA ILE A 396 -6.63 10.69 23.70
C ILE A 396 -7.78 10.13 24.56
N THR A 397 -9.04 10.43 24.19
CA THR A 397 -10.23 9.92 24.88
C THR A 397 -10.34 8.39 24.77
N TYR A 398 -10.08 7.82 23.61
CA TYR A 398 -10.08 6.36 23.41
C TYR A 398 -9.10 5.65 24.35
N TYR A 399 -7.92 6.22 24.56
CA TYR A 399 -6.91 5.65 25.47
C TYR A 399 -7.25 5.82 26.96
N LYS A 400 -8.32 6.51 27.31
CA LYS A 400 -8.88 6.50 28.68
C LYS A 400 -9.39 5.12 29.06
N GLY A 401 -9.82 4.33 28.06
CA GLY A 401 -10.52 3.07 28.32
C GLY A 401 -11.93 3.29 28.87
N GLY A 402 -12.45 2.29 29.57
CA GLY A 402 -13.79 2.33 30.12
C GLY A 402 -14.80 1.60 29.24
N THR A 403 -16.05 2.08 29.23
CA THR A 403 -17.14 1.40 28.53
C THR A 403 -17.94 2.42 27.72
N ARG A 404 -18.30 2.10 26.49
CA ARG A 404 -19.22 2.89 25.66
C ARG A 404 -20.65 2.79 26.20
N ALA A 405 -21.55 3.64 25.71
CA ALA A 405 -22.96 3.63 26.13
C ALA A 405 -23.69 2.32 25.75
N ASP A 406 -23.26 1.65 24.66
CA ASP A 406 -23.77 0.34 24.24
C ASP A 406 -23.27 -0.84 25.10
N GLY A 407 -22.44 -0.57 26.13
CA GLY A 407 -21.88 -1.59 27.01
C GLY A 407 -20.58 -2.23 26.50
N THR A 408 -20.07 -1.84 25.35
CA THR A 408 -18.80 -2.34 24.79
C THR A 408 -17.62 -1.79 25.57
N GLU A 409 -16.74 -2.66 26.04
CA GLU A 409 -15.49 -2.27 26.70
C GLU A 409 -14.52 -1.62 25.70
N ILE A 410 -13.92 -0.51 26.08
CA ILE A 410 -12.90 0.19 25.30
C ILE A 410 -11.54 -0.35 25.69
N ILE A 411 -10.89 -1.08 24.77
CA ILE A 411 -9.58 -1.72 24.98
C ILE A 411 -8.55 -1.12 24.02
N PRO A 412 -7.85 -0.04 24.41
CA PRO A 412 -6.77 0.50 23.59
C PRO A 412 -5.59 -0.46 23.49
N ASN A 413 -4.87 -0.40 22.36
CA ASN A 413 -3.67 -1.21 22.16
C ASN A 413 -2.57 -0.36 21.50
N ASP A 414 -1.48 -0.15 22.23
CA ASP A 414 -0.28 0.58 21.81
C ASP A 414 0.93 0.08 22.63
N ALA A 415 2.10 0.69 22.45
CA ALA A 415 3.28 0.39 23.24
C ALA A 415 2.98 0.52 24.74
N PRO A 416 3.49 -0.40 25.59
CA PRO A 416 3.20 -0.41 27.02
C PRO A 416 3.48 0.93 27.73
N GLU A 417 4.52 1.63 27.31
CA GLU A 417 4.93 2.92 27.86
C GLU A 417 3.90 4.02 27.56
N ILE A 418 3.33 4.02 26.35
CA ILE A 418 2.26 4.93 25.95
C ILE A 418 1.01 4.63 26.76
N MET A 419 0.65 3.34 26.89
CA MET A 419 -0.50 2.92 27.68
C MET A 419 -0.36 3.35 29.14
N GLN A 420 0.84 3.22 29.72
CA GLN A 420 1.08 3.65 31.11
C GLN A 420 0.99 5.17 31.26
N LEU A 421 1.58 5.93 30.33
CA LEU A 421 1.49 7.40 30.33
C LEU A 421 0.03 7.86 30.35
N LEU A 422 -0.79 7.35 29.43
CA LEU A 422 -2.21 7.75 29.34
C LEU A 422 -3.00 7.36 30.59
N LYS A 423 -2.73 6.18 31.15
CA LYS A 423 -3.34 5.74 32.42
C LYS A 423 -3.04 6.71 33.56
N ASP A 424 -1.78 7.10 33.72
CA ASP A 424 -1.34 8.00 34.78
C ASP A 424 -1.92 9.41 34.61
N LEU A 425 -1.94 9.93 33.37
CA LEU A 425 -2.52 11.23 33.08
C LEU A 425 -4.04 11.24 33.34
N TRP A 426 -4.78 10.24 32.89
CA TRP A 426 -6.21 10.16 33.15
C TRP A 426 -6.56 9.94 34.63
N ALA A 427 -5.69 9.31 35.41
CA ALA A 427 -5.86 9.17 36.86
C ALA A 427 -5.83 10.51 37.61
N THR A 428 -5.30 11.59 37.01
CA THR A 428 -5.34 12.94 37.61
C THR A 428 -6.74 13.52 37.67
N GLY A 429 -7.68 13.06 36.83
CA GLY A 429 -9.02 13.61 36.72
C GLY A 429 -9.10 15.01 36.09
N ASP A 430 -7.98 15.54 35.57
CA ASP A 430 -7.84 16.88 35.03
C ASP A 430 -7.50 16.82 33.52
N THR A 431 -8.46 17.17 32.68
CA THR A 431 -8.31 17.14 31.21
C THR A 431 -7.20 18.05 30.70
N ARG A 432 -6.94 19.17 31.40
CA ARG A 432 -5.81 20.05 31.08
C ARG A 432 -4.48 19.35 31.25
N LYS A 433 -4.30 18.66 32.38
CA LYS A 433 -3.09 17.87 32.64
C LYS A 433 -2.95 16.73 31.65
N VAL A 434 -4.06 16.10 31.26
CA VAL A 434 -4.05 15.06 30.20
C VAL A 434 -3.55 15.65 28.88
N ALA A 435 -4.11 16.77 28.43
CA ALA A 435 -3.69 17.43 27.20
C ALA A 435 -2.21 17.83 27.25
N GLU A 436 -1.81 18.57 28.29
CA GLU A 436 -0.43 19.02 28.46
C GLU A 436 0.57 17.86 28.51
N GLY A 437 0.24 16.81 29.27
CA GLY A 437 1.12 15.63 29.40
C GLY A 437 1.29 14.84 28.12
N VAL A 438 0.21 14.62 27.35
CA VAL A 438 0.29 13.95 26.07
C VAL A 438 1.08 14.79 25.07
N LEU A 439 0.80 16.08 24.97
CA LEU A 439 1.48 16.99 24.03
C LEU A 439 2.96 17.20 24.35
N ALA A 440 3.36 17.08 25.64
CA ALA A 440 4.75 17.15 26.08
C ALA A 440 5.56 15.87 25.82
N ALA A 441 4.92 14.76 25.47
CA ALA A 441 5.57 13.43 25.40
C ALA A 441 6.46 13.25 24.16
N LYS A 442 7.41 14.18 23.94
CA LYS A 442 8.29 14.20 22.77
C LYS A 442 9.10 12.91 22.59
N ASP A 443 9.68 12.38 23.67
CA ASP A 443 10.60 11.24 23.58
C ASP A 443 9.84 9.90 23.40
N LEU A 444 8.55 9.87 23.72
CA LEU A 444 7.73 8.67 23.68
C LEU A 444 6.76 8.65 22.47
N ILE A 445 6.22 9.82 22.10
CA ILE A 445 5.16 9.93 21.09
C ILE A 445 5.62 10.77 19.89
N TRP A 446 6.14 12.00 20.13
CA TRP A 446 6.26 12.98 19.05
C TRP A 446 7.64 13.06 18.40
N GLY A 447 8.68 12.45 18.98
CA GLY A 447 10.03 12.37 18.40
C GLY A 447 10.58 13.75 18.03
N GLU A 448 11.01 13.87 16.79
CA GLU A 448 11.56 15.11 16.20
C GLU A 448 10.57 16.28 16.16
N HIS A 449 9.28 16.03 16.28
CA HIS A 449 8.28 17.08 16.33
C HIS A 449 8.33 17.90 17.63
N GLY A 450 8.99 17.40 18.67
CA GLY A 450 9.24 18.09 19.93
C GLY A 450 8.01 18.15 20.85
N ASP A 451 8.03 19.13 21.76
CA ASP A 451 6.91 19.39 22.66
C ASP A 451 5.81 20.17 21.92
N LEU A 452 4.66 19.53 21.69
CA LEU A 452 3.56 20.12 20.93
C LEU A 452 2.80 21.20 21.73
N ASN A 453 3.02 21.36 23.03
CA ASN A 453 2.50 22.52 23.79
C ASN A 453 3.04 23.86 23.26
N ALA A 454 4.17 23.83 22.56
CA ALA A 454 4.73 25.01 21.92
C ALA A 454 3.89 25.49 20.70
N ILE A 455 2.96 24.68 20.20
CA ILE A 455 2.06 25.08 19.10
C ILE A 455 0.96 26.00 19.66
N PRO A 456 0.86 27.28 19.21
CA PRO A 456 -0.08 28.23 19.77
C PRO A 456 -1.53 27.76 19.74
N GLY A 457 -2.19 27.73 20.91
CA GLY A 457 -3.61 27.37 21.05
C GLY A 457 -3.92 25.87 21.00
N LEU A 458 -2.95 25.00 20.68
CA LEU A 458 -3.21 23.56 20.53
C LEU A 458 -3.65 22.94 21.87
N THR A 459 -2.94 23.21 22.94
CA THR A 459 -3.27 22.70 24.29
C THR A 459 -4.67 23.12 24.73
N ASP A 460 -5.02 24.40 24.52
CA ASP A 460 -6.34 24.92 24.88
C ASP A 460 -7.45 24.25 24.06
N MET A 461 -7.23 24.08 22.76
CA MET A 461 -8.22 23.45 21.87
C MET A 461 -8.41 21.96 22.19
N VAL A 462 -7.31 21.21 22.41
CA VAL A 462 -7.38 19.79 22.84
C VAL A 462 -8.12 19.68 24.18
N THR A 463 -7.78 20.51 25.17
CA THR A 463 -8.46 20.53 26.48
C THR A 463 -9.95 20.81 26.31
N GLY A 464 -10.31 21.79 25.49
CA GLY A 464 -11.70 22.14 25.22
C GLY A 464 -12.49 20.98 24.60
N PHE A 465 -11.89 20.26 23.66
CA PHE A 465 -12.53 19.07 23.07
C PHE A 465 -12.62 17.90 24.05
N LEU A 466 -11.60 17.64 24.87
CA LEU A 466 -11.67 16.61 25.91
C LEU A 466 -12.83 16.89 26.89
N ASN A 467 -13.00 18.15 27.34
CA ASN A 467 -14.13 18.55 28.18
C ASN A 467 -15.46 18.35 27.48
N SER A 468 -15.57 18.82 26.23
CA SER A 468 -16.82 18.70 25.45
C SER A 468 -17.21 17.24 25.23
N ILE A 469 -16.24 16.36 24.92
CA ILE A 469 -16.50 14.93 24.75
C ILE A 469 -17.02 14.31 26.07
N GLN A 470 -16.44 14.67 27.21
CA GLN A 470 -16.89 14.17 28.52
C GLN A 470 -18.29 14.67 28.92
N GLU A 471 -18.58 15.94 28.65
CA GLU A 471 -19.83 16.59 29.07
C GLU A 471 -20.99 16.31 28.12
N LYS A 472 -20.75 16.30 26.82
CA LYS A 472 -21.80 16.29 25.78
C LYS A 472 -21.77 15.04 24.90
N GLY A 473 -20.71 14.25 24.99
CA GLY A 473 -20.46 13.11 24.10
C GLY A 473 -19.80 13.50 22.77
N MET A 474 -19.34 12.48 22.05
CA MET A 474 -18.56 12.65 20.83
C MET A 474 -19.37 13.32 19.70
N LEU A 475 -20.58 12.88 19.43
CA LEU A 475 -21.40 13.42 18.32
C LEU A 475 -21.72 14.91 18.49
N GLU A 476 -22.05 15.34 19.70
CA GLU A 476 -22.35 16.77 19.96
C GLU A 476 -21.08 17.61 19.86
N THR A 477 -19.93 17.05 20.23
CA THR A 477 -18.64 17.73 20.05
C THR A 477 -18.30 17.87 18.56
N VAL A 478 -18.53 16.83 17.74
CA VAL A 478 -18.37 16.89 16.27
C VAL A 478 -19.27 17.99 15.67
N LYS A 479 -20.56 18.04 16.05
CA LYS A 479 -21.48 19.10 15.57
C LYS A 479 -20.99 20.52 15.84
N SER A 480 -20.26 20.71 16.93
CA SER A 480 -19.77 22.06 17.31
C SER A 480 -18.70 22.62 16.37
N ILE A 481 -18.13 21.82 15.48
CA ILE A 481 -17.10 22.23 14.54
C ILE A 481 -17.56 22.21 13.08
N LEU A 482 -18.75 21.67 12.81
CA LEU A 482 -19.36 21.65 11.47
C LEU A 482 -20.07 22.96 11.18
#